data_f286602bb80f04a3588b705cd2ca22c2
#
_entry.id   f286602bb80f04a3588b705cd2ca22c2
#
_cell.length_a   1.000
_cell.length_b   1.000
_cell.length_c   1.000
_cell.angle_alpha   90.00
_cell.angle_beta   90.00
_cell.angle_gamma   90.00
#
_symmetry.space_group_name_H-M   'P 1'
#
loop_
_entity.id
_entity.type
_entity.pdbx_description
1 polymer ?
#
loop_
_entity_poly.entity_id
_entity_poly.type
_entity_poly.pdbx_seq_one_letter_code
_entity_poly.pdbx_strand_id
1 'polypeptide(L)'
;MSKKKVVVALGHEALGSTTLAQLSAVKKTAKALADLVEADYQLTITHSNGHQVSMIHKAMTELHRIYIDYTPAPMCVCSAMSQGYVGYDIQNSLKSELLSRGISKPVSTILTQVTVDPYDEAFYDPKKAIGRYMSKEDADTEVNKGNYVVQTDGRYRRVVAAPQPIDIVEIEAIKTLSDADQVVIACGGGGIPVIEQQHALKGASAVIEKDCIAGRLAADLKADELLILTSVDYVYLNFEKEDQTPLETLTIADAKRYISEGQFGETDMLPKIVAAISYLEAVPDGRVVITSLDKTADAINAKVGTVITA
;
A
#
# COMPACT_ATOMS: atom_id res chain seq x y z
N MET A 1 -2.83 19.15 24.26
CA MET A 1 -2.52 19.24 22.81
C MET A 1 -3.13 18.01 22.14
N SER A 2 -3.71 18.10 20.95
CA SER A 2 -4.14 16.93 20.19
C SER A 2 -2.91 16.09 19.83
N LYS A 3 -3.06 14.76 19.83
CA LYS A 3 -2.01 13.85 19.36
C LYS A 3 -1.75 14.09 17.89
N LYS A 4 -0.51 13.90 17.48
CA LYS A 4 -0.12 13.98 16.07
C LYS A 4 -0.65 12.79 15.31
N LYS A 5 -1.41 13.04 14.25
CA LYS A 5 -1.97 12.02 13.36
C LYS A 5 -0.94 11.59 12.32
N VAL A 6 -0.66 10.30 12.24
CA VAL A 6 0.29 9.74 11.27
C VAL A 6 -0.36 8.61 10.49
N VAL A 7 -0.30 8.72 9.16
CA VAL A 7 -0.63 7.60 8.27
C VAL A 7 0.67 6.87 7.92
N VAL A 8 0.72 5.57 8.22
CA VAL A 8 1.89 4.72 7.94
C VAL A 8 1.59 3.81 6.76
N ALA A 9 2.34 3.96 5.69
CA ALA A 9 2.25 3.12 4.50
C ALA A 9 3.33 2.03 4.50
N LEU A 10 2.94 0.79 4.81
CA LEU A 10 3.85 -0.36 4.87
C LEU A 10 4.12 -0.92 3.48
N GLY A 11 5.39 -0.93 3.05
CA GLY A 11 5.85 -1.60 1.85
C GLY A 11 5.78 -3.14 1.96
N HIS A 12 6.10 -3.84 0.88
CA HIS A 12 6.09 -5.30 0.86
C HIS A 12 7.18 -5.92 1.75
N GLU A 13 8.29 -5.22 1.97
CA GLU A 13 9.37 -5.62 2.86
C GLU A 13 8.89 -5.81 4.31
N ALA A 14 7.93 -4.99 4.74
CA ALA A 14 7.34 -5.06 6.07
C ALA A 14 6.50 -6.33 6.31
N LEU A 15 6.19 -7.08 5.25
CA LEU A 15 5.25 -8.21 5.26
C LEU A 15 5.87 -9.55 4.84
N GLY A 16 7.06 -9.53 4.21
CA GLY A 16 7.67 -10.74 3.65
C GLY A 16 6.89 -11.35 2.47
N SER A 17 7.52 -12.31 1.78
CA SER A 17 6.99 -12.91 0.54
C SER A 17 6.45 -14.33 0.69
N THR A 18 6.58 -14.94 1.84
CA THR A 18 6.04 -16.28 2.17
C THR A 18 5.37 -16.24 3.53
N THR A 19 4.51 -17.20 3.85
CA THR A 19 3.84 -17.27 5.16
C THR A 19 4.82 -17.24 6.34
N LEU A 20 5.93 -17.99 6.26
CA LEU A 20 6.93 -17.99 7.32
C LEU A 20 7.70 -16.67 7.40
N ALA A 21 8.08 -16.09 6.25
CA ALA A 21 8.71 -14.78 6.20
C ALA A 21 7.77 -13.70 6.71
N GLN A 22 6.48 -13.79 6.41
CA GLN A 22 5.46 -12.84 6.89
C GLN A 22 5.36 -12.84 8.41
N LEU A 23 5.29 -13.99 9.05
CA LEU A 23 5.25 -14.09 10.52
C LEU A 23 6.44 -13.41 11.19
N SER A 24 7.63 -13.52 10.61
CA SER A 24 8.84 -12.85 11.13
C SER A 24 8.82 -11.35 10.84
N ALA A 25 8.49 -10.95 9.60
CA ALA A 25 8.47 -9.56 9.16
C ALA A 25 7.42 -8.75 9.94
N VAL A 26 6.21 -9.28 10.10
CA VAL A 26 5.12 -8.58 10.81
C VAL A 26 5.45 -8.38 12.29
N LYS A 27 6.17 -9.31 12.95
CA LYS A 27 6.66 -9.09 14.32
C LYS A 27 7.65 -7.94 14.41
N LYS A 28 8.57 -7.81 13.43
CA LYS A 28 9.50 -6.68 13.34
C LYS A 28 8.75 -5.37 13.10
N THR A 29 7.81 -5.38 12.16
CA THR A 29 6.93 -4.25 11.86
C THR A 29 6.12 -3.82 13.08
N ALA A 30 5.56 -4.77 13.83
CA ALA A 30 4.80 -4.49 15.05
C ALA A 30 5.62 -3.75 16.11
N LYS A 31 6.91 -4.06 16.26
CA LYS A 31 7.81 -3.32 17.17
C LYS A 31 7.97 -1.86 16.74
N ALA A 32 8.27 -1.63 15.45
CA ALA A 32 8.42 -0.28 14.92
C ALA A 32 7.12 0.54 15.04
N LEU A 33 5.95 -0.07 14.79
CA LEU A 33 4.66 0.58 14.98
C LEU A 33 4.35 0.84 16.46
N ALA A 34 4.74 -0.06 17.36
CA ALA A 34 4.56 0.12 18.80
C ALA A 34 5.42 1.27 19.34
N ASP A 35 6.64 1.50 18.80
CA ASP A 35 7.48 2.66 19.14
C ASP A 35 6.74 3.98 18.84
N LEU A 36 5.98 4.04 17.71
CA LEU A 36 5.15 5.19 17.37
C LEU A 36 3.99 5.39 18.35
N VAL A 37 3.32 4.31 18.73
CA VAL A 37 2.23 4.36 19.70
C VAL A 37 2.75 4.82 21.07
N GLU A 38 3.91 4.32 21.51
CA GLU A 38 4.57 4.70 22.77
C GLU A 38 5.01 6.16 22.75
N ALA A 39 5.40 6.70 21.60
CA ALA A 39 5.70 8.11 21.38
C ALA A 39 4.44 9.00 21.26
N ASP A 40 3.26 8.46 21.60
CA ASP A 40 1.96 9.14 21.64
C ASP A 40 1.41 9.64 20.28
N TYR A 41 1.78 8.97 19.20
CA TYR A 41 1.19 9.21 17.87
C TYR A 41 -0.15 8.48 17.71
N GLN A 42 -1.05 9.12 16.95
CA GLN A 42 -2.33 8.55 16.52
C GLN A 42 -2.14 7.89 15.15
N LEU A 43 -2.17 6.55 15.10
CA LEU A 43 -1.77 5.81 13.90
C LEU A 43 -2.96 5.32 13.09
N THR A 44 -2.90 5.57 11.78
CA THR A 44 -3.65 4.84 10.76
C THR A 44 -2.66 4.14 9.83
N ILE A 45 -2.84 2.86 9.57
CA ILE A 45 -1.87 2.01 8.89
C ILE A 45 -2.50 1.49 7.60
N THR A 46 -1.82 1.65 6.49
CA THR A 46 -2.11 0.92 5.26
C THR A 46 -0.94 0.01 4.90
N HIS A 47 -1.18 -1.05 4.15
CA HIS A 47 -0.18 -2.07 3.87
C HIS A 47 -0.25 -2.57 2.43
N SER A 48 0.85 -3.10 1.93
CA SER A 48 0.91 -3.85 0.67
C SER A 48 0.21 -5.22 0.81
N ASN A 49 -0.21 -5.82 -0.29
CA ASN A 49 -0.77 -7.17 -0.34
C ASN A 49 -0.36 -7.97 -1.59
N GLY A 50 0.55 -7.46 -2.41
CA GLY A 50 0.80 -7.99 -3.75
C GLY A 50 1.10 -9.48 -3.81
N HIS A 51 1.86 -10.03 -2.87
CA HIS A 51 2.11 -11.46 -2.79
C HIS A 51 0.88 -12.24 -2.32
N GLN A 52 0.19 -11.73 -1.30
CA GLN A 52 -0.94 -12.39 -0.66
C GLN A 52 -2.16 -12.45 -1.59
N VAL A 53 -2.51 -11.35 -2.25
CA VAL A 53 -3.62 -11.32 -3.21
C VAL A 53 -3.36 -12.24 -4.40
N SER A 54 -2.12 -12.29 -4.89
CA SER A 54 -1.73 -13.18 -5.99
C SER A 54 -1.79 -14.65 -5.60
N MET A 55 -1.35 -14.98 -4.38
CA MET A 55 -1.44 -16.34 -3.83
C MET A 55 -2.89 -16.78 -3.69
N ILE A 56 -3.74 -15.95 -3.10
CA ILE A 56 -5.17 -16.24 -2.92
C ILE A 56 -5.85 -16.43 -4.27
N HIS A 57 -5.64 -15.52 -5.22
CA HIS A 57 -6.23 -15.60 -6.55
C HIS A 57 -5.81 -16.89 -7.28
N LYS A 58 -4.52 -17.24 -7.22
CA LYS A 58 -4.01 -18.47 -7.81
C LYS A 58 -4.63 -19.71 -7.14
N ALA A 59 -4.69 -19.76 -5.81
CA ALA A 59 -5.29 -20.87 -5.08
C ALA A 59 -6.77 -21.07 -5.47
N MET A 60 -7.55 -19.99 -5.55
CA MET A 60 -8.96 -20.05 -5.94
C MET A 60 -9.13 -20.50 -7.42
N THR A 61 -8.23 -20.06 -8.29
CA THR A 61 -8.24 -20.49 -9.70
C THR A 61 -7.89 -21.97 -9.85
N GLU A 62 -6.88 -22.45 -9.13
CA GLU A 62 -6.50 -23.88 -9.17
C GLU A 62 -7.56 -24.77 -8.54
N LEU A 63 -8.21 -24.31 -7.46
CA LEU A 63 -9.32 -25.04 -6.85
C LEU A 63 -10.48 -25.24 -7.84
N HIS A 64 -10.86 -24.20 -8.58
CA HIS A 64 -11.86 -24.30 -9.65
C HIS A 64 -11.45 -25.28 -10.76
N ARG A 65 -10.16 -25.29 -11.12
CA ARG A 65 -9.65 -26.23 -12.16
C ARG A 65 -9.80 -27.69 -11.73
N ILE A 66 -9.67 -27.99 -10.45
CA ILE A 66 -9.82 -29.35 -9.89
C ILE A 66 -11.29 -29.68 -9.66
N TYR A 67 -12.04 -28.72 -9.15
CA TYR A 67 -13.45 -28.89 -8.78
C TYR A 67 -14.27 -27.77 -9.44
N ILE A 68 -14.91 -28.10 -10.56
CA ILE A 68 -15.64 -27.15 -11.41
C ILE A 68 -16.79 -26.42 -10.69
N ASP A 69 -17.32 -27.02 -9.62
CA ASP A 69 -18.39 -26.45 -8.82
C ASP A 69 -17.96 -25.21 -8.01
N TYR A 70 -16.65 -25.02 -7.81
CA TYR A 70 -16.12 -23.84 -7.14
C TYR A 70 -15.89 -22.72 -8.16
N THR A 71 -16.63 -21.64 -8.08
CA THR A 71 -16.41 -20.47 -8.93
C THR A 71 -15.13 -19.75 -8.51
N PRO A 72 -14.23 -19.38 -9.45
CA PRO A 72 -13.05 -18.59 -9.14
C PRO A 72 -13.46 -17.26 -8.49
N ALA A 73 -12.80 -16.89 -7.39
CA ALA A 73 -13.08 -15.61 -6.75
C ALA A 73 -12.61 -14.45 -7.63
N PRO A 74 -13.46 -13.43 -7.88
CA PRO A 74 -13.04 -12.21 -8.55
C PRO A 74 -11.87 -11.51 -7.82
N MET A 75 -11.09 -10.68 -8.53
CA MET A 75 -9.92 -10.01 -7.97
C MET A 75 -10.29 -9.13 -6.75
N CYS A 76 -11.42 -8.42 -6.80
CA CYS A 76 -11.91 -7.61 -5.67
C CYS A 76 -12.19 -8.47 -4.42
N VAL A 77 -12.73 -9.69 -4.57
CA VAL A 77 -12.92 -10.63 -3.45
C VAL A 77 -11.57 -11.12 -2.92
N CYS A 78 -10.62 -11.42 -3.80
CA CYS A 78 -9.26 -11.78 -3.39
C CYS A 78 -8.57 -10.62 -2.64
N SER A 79 -8.80 -9.37 -3.07
CA SER A 79 -8.33 -8.17 -2.36
C SER A 79 -8.93 -8.09 -0.96
N ALA A 80 -10.24 -8.29 -0.81
CA ALA A 80 -10.91 -8.33 0.50
C ALA A 80 -10.36 -9.43 1.41
N MET A 81 -10.17 -10.65 0.88
CA MET A 81 -9.56 -11.76 1.62
C MET A 81 -8.14 -11.42 2.06
N SER A 82 -7.36 -10.74 1.21
CA SER A 82 -5.99 -10.33 1.52
C SER A 82 -5.95 -9.25 2.60
N GLN A 83 -6.91 -8.31 2.62
CA GLN A 83 -7.04 -7.33 3.70
C GLN A 83 -7.31 -8.00 5.05
N GLY A 84 -8.21 -8.97 5.09
CA GLY A 84 -8.47 -9.77 6.29
C GLY A 84 -7.25 -10.54 6.75
N TYR A 85 -6.54 -11.19 5.83
CA TYR A 85 -5.35 -11.98 6.15
C TYR A 85 -4.20 -11.12 6.67
N VAL A 86 -3.76 -10.12 5.90
CA VAL A 86 -2.63 -9.26 6.28
C VAL A 86 -3.00 -8.36 7.45
N GLY A 87 -4.21 -7.79 7.42
CA GLY A 87 -4.72 -6.96 8.51
C GLY A 87 -4.78 -7.71 9.84
N TYR A 88 -5.25 -8.96 9.83
CA TYR A 88 -5.23 -9.83 11.01
C TYR A 88 -3.82 -10.03 11.57
N ASP A 89 -2.85 -10.34 10.71
CA ASP A 89 -1.48 -10.59 11.16
C ASP A 89 -0.85 -9.34 11.78
N ILE A 90 -1.04 -8.17 11.16
CA ILE A 90 -0.56 -6.88 11.70
C ILE A 90 -1.29 -6.56 13.01
N GLN A 91 -2.63 -6.66 13.04
CA GLN A 91 -3.45 -6.38 14.20
C GLN A 91 -3.06 -7.23 15.39
N ASN A 92 -2.94 -8.56 15.20
CA ASN A 92 -2.59 -9.51 16.23
C ASN A 92 -1.17 -9.28 16.77
N SER A 93 -0.19 -9.10 15.86
CA SER A 93 1.20 -8.88 16.24
C SER A 93 1.40 -7.54 16.95
N LEU A 94 0.78 -6.46 16.45
CA LEU A 94 0.87 -5.15 17.10
C LEU A 94 0.16 -5.14 18.45
N LYS A 95 -1.02 -5.75 18.55
CA LYS A 95 -1.72 -5.85 19.83
C LYS A 95 -0.91 -6.63 20.87
N SER A 96 -0.25 -7.72 20.47
CA SER A 96 0.62 -8.51 21.34
C SER A 96 1.84 -7.70 21.79
N GLU A 97 2.47 -6.95 20.89
CA GLU A 97 3.61 -6.09 21.22
C GLU A 97 3.21 -4.96 22.18
N LEU A 98 2.08 -4.29 21.93
CA LEU A 98 1.56 -3.25 22.83
C LEU A 98 1.26 -3.80 24.24
N LEU A 99 0.63 -4.97 24.32
CA LEU A 99 0.37 -5.62 25.61
C LEU A 99 1.66 -5.97 26.36
N SER A 100 2.70 -6.41 25.66
CA SER A 100 4.00 -6.72 26.27
C SER A 100 4.68 -5.47 26.84
N ARG A 101 4.36 -4.28 26.31
CA ARG A 101 4.81 -2.95 26.82
C ARG A 101 3.87 -2.35 27.86
N GLY A 102 2.81 -3.06 28.25
CA GLY A 102 1.79 -2.54 29.21
C GLY A 102 0.85 -1.50 28.59
N ILE A 103 0.80 -1.39 27.27
CA ILE A 103 -0.04 -0.42 26.55
C ILE A 103 -1.36 -1.10 26.15
N SER A 104 -2.48 -0.62 26.74
CA SER A 104 -3.82 -1.11 26.43
C SER A 104 -4.50 -0.23 25.38
N LYS A 105 -4.07 -0.34 24.10
CA LYS A 105 -4.63 0.43 23.00
C LYS A 105 -5.38 -0.51 22.04
N PRO A 106 -6.62 -0.18 21.60
CA PRO A 106 -7.33 -0.96 20.58
C PRO A 106 -6.59 -0.88 19.24
N VAL A 107 -6.57 -2.01 18.53
CA VAL A 107 -6.08 -2.12 17.15
C VAL A 107 -7.17 -2.78 16.34
N SER A 108 -7.65 -2.14 15.29
CA SER A 108 -8.79 -2.62 14.49
C SER A 108 -8.46 -2.61 13.00
N THR A 109 -8.82 -3.68 12.29
CA THR A 109 -8.73 -3.76 10.83
C THR A 109 -10.10 -3.49 10.22
N ILE A 110 -10.16 -2.58 9.25
CA ILE A 110 -11.37 -2.24 8.50
C ILE A 110 -11.19 -2.77 7.08
N LEU A 111 -12.11 -3.63 6.63
CA LEU A 111 -12.24 -3.93 5.21
C LEU A 111 -12.66 -2.65 4.49
N THR A 112 -11.82 -2.21 3.57
CA THR A 112 -11.95 -0.89 2.98
C THR A 112 -12.15 -0.99 1.48
N GLN A 113 -13.26 -0.43 1.00
CA GLN A 113 -13.60 -0.30 -0.41
C GLN A 113 -13.15 1.07 -0.92
N VAL A 114 -12.76 1.12 -2.18
CA VAL A 114 -12.32 2.35 -2.84
C VAL A 114 -13.00 2.45 -4.19
N THR A 115 -13.71 3.55 -4.42
CA THR A 115 -14.38 3.79 -5.70
C THR A 115 -13.37 4.17 -6.76
N VAL A 116 -13.62 3.68 -7.99
CA VAL A 116 -12.82 3.97 -9.19
C VAL A 116 -13.72 4.34 -10.35
N ASP A 117 -13.21 5.13 -11.29
CA ASP A 117 -13.92 5.48 -12.52
C ASP A 117 -13.96 4.25 -13.45
N PRO A 118 -15.17 3.79 -13.87
CA PRO A 118 -15.29 2.69 -14.83
C PRO A 118 -14.68 3.01 -16.20
N TYR A 119 -14.44 4.28 -16.51
CA TYR A 119 -13.86 4.77 -17.76
C TYR A 119 -12.39 5.12 -17.65
N ASP A 120 -11.74 4.84 -16.51
CA ASP A 120 -10.30 5.05 -16.34
C ASP A 120 -9.52 4.29 -17.43
N GLU A 121 -8.53 4.95 -18.03
CA GLU A 121 -7.70 4.41 -19.11
C GLU A 121 -7.02 3.08 -18.72
N ALA A 122 -6.72 2.89 -17.44
CA ALA A 122 -6.12 1.66 -16.93
C ALA A 122 -6.94 0.40 -17.21
N PHE A 123 -8.26 0.51 -17.43
CA PHE A 123 -9.08 -0.64 -17.82
C PHE A 123 -8.89 -1.03 -19.28
N TYR A 124 -8.48 -0.10 -20.13
CA TYR A 124 -8.25 -0.32 -21.55
C TYR A 124 -6.79 -0.66 -21.86
N ASP A 125 -5.85 -0.19 -21.04
CA ASP A 125 -4.40 -0.44 -21.16
C ASP A 125 -3.81 -0.89 -19.81
N PRO A 126 -4.08 -2.14 -19.37
CA PRO A 126 -3.60 -2.65 -18.08
C PRO A 126 -2.08 -2.80 -18.06
N LYS A 127 -1.43 -2.16 -17.06
CA LYS A 127 0.03 -2.15 -16.93
C LYS A 127 0.54 -2.68 -15.58
N LYS A 128 -0.34 -2.83 -14.59
CA LYS A 128 0.08 -3.25 -13.25
C LYS A 128 0.41 -4.74 -13.22
N ALA A 129 1.69 -5.04 -13.12
CA ALA A 129 2.17 -6.41 -13.04
C ALA A 129 1.79 -7.07 -11.71
N ILE A 130 1.19 -8.26 -11.78
CA ILE A 130 0.81 -9.08 -10.62
C ILE A 130 1.36 -10.50 -10.74
N GLY A 131 1.44 -11.19 -9.61
CA GLY A 131 1.85 -12.59 -9.59
C GLY A 131 3.35 -12.79 -9.89
N ARG A 132 3.71 -14.04 -10.20
CA ARG A 132 5.07 -14.46 -10.53
C ARG A 132 5.31 -14.38 -12.04
N TYR A 133 6.56 -14.34 -12.41
CA TYR A 133 6.95 -14.61 -13.80
C TYR A 133 6.51 -16.02 -14.22
N MET A 134 6.15 -16.17 -15.47
CA MET A 134 5.66 -17.42 -16.06
C MET A 134 6.40 -17.75 -17.37
N SER A 135 6.30 -19.02 -17.79
CA SER A 135 6.78 -19.48 -19.08
C SER A 135 5.91 -18.89 -20.22
N LYS A 136 6.39 -19.02 -21.46
CA LYS A 136 5.58 -18.63 -22.62
C LYS A 136 4.30 -19.47 -22.75
N GLU A 137 4.37 -20.75 -22.46
CA GLU A 137 3.23 -21.67 -22.51
C GLU A 137 2.13 -21.28 -21.52
N ASP A 138 2.55 -20.95 -20.26
CA ASP A 138 1.64 -20.44 -19.24
C ASP A 138 1.05 -19.09 -19.65
N ALA A 139 1.86 -18.21 -20.26
CA ALA A 139 1.43 -16.90 -20.74
C ALA A 139 0.37 -17.03 -21.85
N ASP A 140 0.60 -17.90 -22.83
CA ASP A 140 -0.36 -18.18 -23.90
C ASP A 140 -1.69 -18.73 -23.31
N THR A 141 -1.59 -19.55 -22.27
CA THR A 141 -2.76 -20.07 -21.55
C THR A 141 -3.54 -18.94 -20.86
N GLU A 142 -2.84 -18.00 -20.22
CA GLU A 142 -3.49 -16.84 -19.57
C GLU A 142 -4.14 -15.90 -20.60
N VAL A 143 -3.49 -15.64 -21.73
CA VAL A 143 -4.07 -14.86 -22.83
C VAL A 143 -5.34 -15.52 -23.37
N ASN A 144 -5.32 -16.84 -23.56
CA ASN A 144 -6.50 -17.59 -24.01
C ASN A 144 -7.68 -17.53 -23.02
N LYS A 145 -7.41 -17.29 -21.74
CA LYS A 145 -8.44 -17.03 -20.71
C LYS A 145 -8.95 -15.58 -20.71
N GLY A 146 -8.42 -14.71 -21.59
CA GLY A 146 -8.76 -13.28 -21.65
C GLY A 146 -7.97 -12.40 -20.68
N ASN A 147 -6.89 -12.91 -20.09
CA ASN A 147 -6.01 -12.12 -19.23
C ASN A 147 -4.96 -11.36 -20.05
N TYR A 148 -4.57 -10.18 -19.55
CA TYR A 148 -3.47 -9.42 -20.15
C TYR A 148 -2.12 -9.92 -19.62
N VAL A 149 -1.16 -10.07 -20.52
CA VAL A 149 0.20 -10.51 -20.20
C VAL A 149 1.21 -9.63 -20.92
N VAL A 150 2.25 -9.21 -20.21
CA VAL A 150 3.38 -8.47 -20.78
C VAL A 150 4.64 -9.31 -20.72
N GLN A 151 5.52 -9.10 -21.70
CA GLN A 151 6.86 -9.68 -21.70
C GLN A 151 7.89 -8.62 -21.28
N THR A 152 8.72 -8.95 -20.31
CA THR A 152 9.83 -8.12 -19.84
C THR A 152 11.06 -9.03 -19.68
N ASP A 153 12.16 -8.67 -20.32
CA ASP A 153 13.44 -9.42 -20.24
C ASP A 153 13.29 -10.92 -20.56
N GLY A 154 12.49 -11.24 -21.59
CA GLY A 154 12.27 -12.62 -22.02
C GLY A 154 11.36 -13.45 -21.11
N ARG A 155 10.84 -12.88 -20.03
CA ARG A 155 9.89 -13.51 -19.09
C ARG A 155 8.52 -12.87 -19.23
N TYR A 156 7.49 -13.62 -18.88
CA TYR A 156 6.10 -13.19 -19.01
C TYR A 156 5.49 -12.92 -17.63
N ARG A 157 4.63 -11.92 -17.54
CA ARG A 157 3.91 -11.60 -16.31
C ARG A 157 2.50 -11.09 -16.62
N ARG A 158 1.54 -11.54 -15.81
CA ARG A 158 0.17 -11.03 -15.91
C ARG A 158 0.13 -9.56 -15.47
N VAL A 159 -0.68 -8.78 -16.18
CA VAL A 159 -1.00 -7.39 -15.80
C VAL A 159 -2.50 -7.22 -15.60
N VAL A 160 -2.86 -6.28 -14.76
CA VAL A 160 -4.24 -5.89 -14.45
C VAL A 160 -4.39 -4.38 -14.49
N ALA A 161 -5.62 -3.91 -14.58
CA ALA A 161 -5.93 -2.49 -14.44
C ALA A 161 -5.52 -1.98 -13.06
N ALA A 162 -5.00 -0.75 -13.02
CA ALA A 162 -4.68 -0.03 -11.78
C ALA A 162 -5.23 1.39 -11.87
N PRO A 163 -6.57 1.56 -11.81
CA PRO A 163 -7.22 2.87 -11.92
C PRO A 163 -6.88 3.76 -10.73
N GLN A 164 -7.05 5.07 -10.93
CA GLN A 164 -6.87 6.04 -9.86
C GLN A 164 -8.02 5.93 -8.84
N PRO A 165 -7.71 6.01 -7.53
CA PRO A 165 -8.72 6.02 -6.49
C PRO A 165 -9.52 7.33 -6.51
N ILE A 166 -10.86 7.24 -6.41
CA ILE A 166 -11.75 8.41 -6.29
C ILE A 166 -12.05 8.68 -4.82
N ASP A 167 -12.67 7.75 -4.11
CA ASP A 167 -13.09 7.91 -2.71
C ASP A 167 -12.90 6.63 -1.91
N ILE A 168 -12.65 6.80 -0.60
CA ILE A 168 -12.59 5.73 0.38
C ILE A 168 -13.99 5.58 0.99
N VAL A 169 -14.68 4.48 0.70
CA VAL A 169 -16.08 4.28 1.13
C VAL A 169 -16.24 4.32 2.65
N GLU A 170 -15.34 3.67 3.39
CA GLU A 170 -15.39 3.57 4.84
C GLU A 170 -14.66 4.71 5.57
N ILE A 171 -14.39 5.85 4.92
CA ILE A 171 -13.57 6.94 5.49
C ILE A 171 -14.13 7.49 6.81
N GLU A 172 -15.46 7.59 6.96
CA GLU A 172 -16.07 8.11 8.18
C GLU A 172 -15.92 7.13 9.36
N ALA A 173 -15.94 5.81 9.10
CA ALA A 173 -15.65 4.80 10.11
C ALA A 173 -14.17 4.86 10.54
N ILE A 174 -13.26 5.01 9.57
CA ILE A 174 -11.82 5.16 9.82
C ILE A 174 -11.56 6.40 10.68
N LYS A 175 -12.14 7.56 10.34
CA LYS A 175 -12.03 8.80 11.12
C LYS A 175 -12.53 8.59 12.55
N THR A 176 -13.73 8.02 12.69
CA THR A 176 -14.35 7.81 14.02
C THR A 176 -13.46 6.99 14.93
N LEU A 177 -12.89 5.89 14.45
CA LEU A 177 -12.00 5.04 15.24
C LEU A 177 -10.66 5.73 15.51
N SER A 178 -10.11 6.43 14.52
CA SER A 178 -8.89 7.20 14.68
C SER A 178 -9.09 8.30 15.74
N ASP A 179 -10.16 9.09 15.67
CA ASP A 179 -10.47 10.15 16.62
C ASP A 179 -10.76 9.62 18.04
N ALA A 180 -11.19 8.36 18.16
CA ALA A 180 -11.29 7.63 19.43
C ALA A 180 -9.94 7.05 19.91
N ASP A 181 -8.82 7.50 19.35
CA ASP A 181 -7.45 7.09 19.69
C ASP A 181 -7.18 5.58 19.51
N GLN A 182 -7.88 4.92 18.60
CA GLN A 182 -7.57 3.56 18.21
C GLN A 182 -6.51 3.53 17.10
N VAL A 183 -5.70 2.48 17.06
CA VAL A 183 -4.87 2.19 15.88
C VAL A 183 -5.77 1.54 14.83
N VAL A 184 -5.83 2.14 13.65
CA VAL A 184 -6.70 1.68 12.56
C VAL A 184 -5.84 1.11 11.42
N ILE A 185 -6.14 -0.10 10.97
CA ILE A 185 -5.55 -0.69 9.77
C ILE A 185 -6.61 -0.61 8.67
N ALA A 186 -6.36 0.14 7.62
CA ALA A 186 -7.33 0.42 6.57
C ALA A 186 -6.68 0.49 5.18
N CYS A 187 -7.48 0.43 4.12
CA CYS A 187 -7.03 0.54 2.73
C CYS A 187 -5.94 -0.46 2.35
N GLY A 188 -5.89 -1.62 2.99
CA GLY A 188 -4.89 -2.65 2.71
C GLY A 188 -4.87 -3.02 1.23
N GLY A 189 -3.65 -3.10 0.64
CA GLY A 189 -3.45 -3.41 -0.76
C GLY A 189 -3.98 -2.36 -1.74
N GLY A 190 -4.23 -1.14 -1.29
CA GLY A 190 -4.83 -0.08 -2.07
C GLY A 190 -6.36 0.02 -1.92
N GLY A 191 -6.98 -0.87 -1.15
CA GLY A 191 -8.42 -0.99 -1.02
C GLY A 191 -9.03 -2.05 -1.94
N ILE A 192 -10.31 -2.33 -1.74
CA ILE A 192 -11.11 -3.19 -2.61
C ILE A 192 -11.71 -2.31 -3.70
N PRO A 193 -11.29 -2.44 -4.97
CA PRO A 193 -11.79 -1.57 -6.03
C PRO A 193 -13.25 -1.86 -6.32
N VAL A 194 -14.08 -0.80 -6.30
CA VAL A 194 -15.52 -0.86 -6.60
C VAL A 194 -15.91 0.25 -7.54
N ILE A 195 -16.91 -0.03 -8.35
CA ILE A 195 -17.55 0.92 -9.26
C ILE A 195 -18.94 1.23 -8.70
N GLU A 196 -19.24 2.50 -8.52
CA GLU A 196 -20.59 2.93 -8.15
C GLU A 196 -21.52 2.91 -9.37
N GLN A 197 -22.59 2.15 -9.27
CA GLN A 197 -23.63 2.07 -10.31
C GLN A 197 -24.99 2.26 -9.67
N GLN A 198 -25.62 3.41 -9.93
CA GLN A 198 -26.91 3.81 -9.34
C GLN A 198 -26.84 3.75 -7.80
N HIS A 199 -27.37 2.67 -7.19
CA HIS A 199 -27.42 2.49 -5.74
C HIS A 199 -26.65 1.25 -5.27
N ALA A 200 -25.72 0.75 -6.08
CA ALA A 200 -24.95 -0.45 -5.79
C ALA A 200 -23.46 -0.23 -6.02
N LEU A 201 -22.64 -0.81 -5.14
CA LEU A 201 -21.21 -0.92 -5.33
C LEU A 201 -20.91 -2.28 -5.97
N LYS A 202 -20.27 -2.28 -7.13
CA LYS A 202 -19.85 -3.48 -7.83
C LYS A 202 -18.35 -3.60 -7.80
N GLY A 203 -17.83 -4.76 -7.40
CA GLY A 203 -16.40 -5.04 -7.42
C GLY A 203 -15.83 -4.91 -8.82
N ALA A 204 -14.73 -4.16 -8.97
CA ALA A 204 -13.99 -4.00 -10.21
C ALA A 204 -12.88 -5.06 -10.36
N SER A 205 -12.62 -5.50 -11.60
CA SER A 205 -11.50 -6.39 -11.91
C SER A 205 -10.20 -5.58 -12.06
N ALA A 206 -9.76 -5.01 -10.95
CA ALA A 206 -8.63 -4.11 -10.88
C ALA A 206 -7.86 -4.28 -9.55
N VAL A 207 -6.74 -3.61 -9.42
CA VAL A 207 -6.04 -3.34 -8.16
C VAL A 207 -5.80 -1.83 -8.07
N ILE A 208 -5.62 -1.31 -6.87
CA ILE A 208 -5.31 0.11 -6.67
C ILE A 208 -3.88 0.22 -6.15
N GLU A 209 -3.17 1.25 -6.60
CA GLU A 209 -1.81 1.52 -6.12
C GLU A 209 -1.84 1.94 -4.64
N LYS A 210 -1.17 1.14 -3.81
CA LYS A 210 -1.11 1.34 -2.36
C LYS A 210 -0.62 2.76 -2.00
N ASP A 211 0.39 3.27 -2.70
CA ASP A 211 0.97 4.56 -2.37
C ASP A 211 -0.01 5.70 -2.71
N CYS A 212 -0.75 5.62 -3.82
CA CYS A 212 -1.79 6.59 -4.16
C CYS A 212 -2.87 6.66 -3.07
N ILE A 213 -3.36 5.50 -2.62
CA ILE A 213 -4.39 5.48 -1.57
C ILE A 213 -3.84 5.90 -0.20
N ALA A 214 -2.55 5.68 0.08
CA ALA A 214 -1.93 6.16 1.30
C ALA A 214 -1.91 7.69 1.36
N GLY A 215 -1.56 8.35 0.25
CA GLY A 215 -1.64 9.80 0.11
C GLY A 215 -3.07 10.32 0.27
N ARG A 216 -4.04 9.67 -0.38
CA ARG A 216 -5.46 10.01 -0.26
C ARG A 216 -5.97 9.84 1.18
N LEU A 217 -5.67 8.71 1.82
CA LEU A 217 -6.06 8.44 3.20
C LEU A 217 -5.47 9.49 4.16
N ALA A 218 -4.21 9.88 3.97
CA ALA A 218 -3.56 10.92 4.77
C ALA A 218 -4.25 12.28 4.58
N ALA A 219 -4.62 12.63 3.36
CA ALA A 219 -5.35 13.86 3.06
C ALA A 219 -6.75 13.87 3.67
N ASP A 220 -7.52 12.80 3.52
CA ASP A 220 -8.88 12.67 4.04
C ASP A 220 -8.94 12.69 5.58
N LEU A 221 -7.92 12.14 6.24
CA LEU A 221 -7.75 12.19 7.70
C LEU A 221 -7.18 13.52 8.20
N LYS A 222 -6.73 14.40 7.29
CA LYS A 222 -5.94 15.60 7.62
C LYS A 222 -4.79 15.22 8.55
N ALA A 223 -4.05 14.18 8.19
CA ALA A 223 -2.92 13.71 8.98
C ALA A 223 -1.83 14.80 9.03
N ASP A 224 -1.09 14.86 10.12
CA ASP A 224 0.07 15.74 10.24
C ASP A 224 1.28 15.19 9.46
N GLU A 225 1.28 13.85 9.26
CA GLU A 225 2.39 13.18 8.61
C GLU A 225 1.96 11.93 7.84
N LEU A 226 2.53 11.75 6.65
CA LEU A 226 2.51 10.51 5.89
C LEU A 226 3.90 9.87 5.98
N LEU A 227 4.01 8.72 6.64
CA LEU A 227 5.23 7.95 6.77
C LEU A 227 5.20 6.76 5.81
N ILE A 228 6.04 6.79 4.79
CA ILE A 228 6.15 5.72 3.80
C ILE A 228 7.37 4.85 4.11
N LEU A 229 7.13 3.61 4.51
CA LEU A 229 8.18 2.65 4.85
C LEU A 229 8.49 1.75 3.65
N THR A 230 9.74 1.76 3.22
CA THR A 230 10.25 1.08 2.03
C THR A 230 11.55 0.33 2.32
N SER A 231 12.27 -0.12 1.29
CA SER A 231 13.51 -0.90 1.40
C SER A 231 14.78 -0.05 1.57
N VAL A 232 14.68 1.28 1.35
CA VAL A 232 15.83 2.19 1.37
C VAL A 232 15.66 3.26 2.44
N ASP A 233 16.78 3.76 2.99
CA ASP A 233 16.77 4.76 4.05
C ASP A 233 16.42 6.16 3.56
N TYR A 234 16.72 6.46 2.30
CA TYR A 234 16.46 7.77 1.65
C TYR A 234 15.92 7.58 0.24
N VAL A 235 15.31 8.62 -0.30
CA VAL A 235 15.16 8.79 -1.73
C VAL A 235 16.51 9.20 -2.31
N TYR A 236 16.89 8.66 -3.46
CA TYR A 236 18.18 8.93 -4.08
C TYR A 236 18.00 9.51 -5.46
N LEU A 237 18.90 10.42 -5.83
CA LEU A 237 19.20 10.74 -7.22
C LEU A 237 20.19 9.70 -7.76
N ASN A 238 20.10 9.40 -9.05
CA ASN A 238 20.98 8.47 -9.74
C ASN A 238 21.10 7.10 -9.02
N PHE A 239 19.95 6.58 -8.55
CA PHE A 239 19.89 5.33 -7.79
C PHE A 239 20.61 4.19 -8.54
N GLU A 240 21.44 3.42 -7.81
CA GLU A 240 22.29 2.32 -8.32
C GLU A 240 23.38 2.77 -9.34
N LYS A 241 23.71 4.07 -9.42
CA LYS A 241 24.84 4.61 -10.21
C LYS A 241 26.01 5.03 -9.30
N GLU A 242 27.17 5.27 -9.89
CA GLU A 242 28.38 5.67 -9.16
C GLU A 242 28.23 7.02 -8.44
N ASP A 243 27.38 7.90 -8.97
CA ASP A 243 27.08 9.23 -8.44
C ASP A 243 25.77 9.28 -7.64
N GLN A 244 25.32 8.12 -7.12
CA GLN A 244 24.13 8.04 -6.28
C GLN A 244 24.23 8.98 -5.08
N THR A 245 23.21 9.83 -4.90
CA THR A 245 23.18 10.84 -3.83
C THR A 245 21.88 10.76 -3.04
N PRO A 246 21.91 10.62 -1.70
CA PRO A 246 20.71 10.64 -0.87
C PRO A 246 20.11 12.05 -0.80
N LEU A 247 18.80 12.13 -0.79
CA LEU A 247 18.05 13.36 -0.57
C LEU A 247 17.54 13.34 0.89
N GLU A 248 18.07 14.22 1.74
CA GLU A 248 17.58 14.39 3.10
C GLU A 248 16.28 15.20 3.12
N THR A 249 16.18 16.18 2.27
CA THR A 249 15.00 17.05 2.11
C THR A 249 14.62 17.18 0.65
N LEU A 250 13.33 17.34 0.39
CA LEU A 250 12.79 17.47 -0.96
C LEU A 250 11.56 18.39 -0.91
N THR A 251 11.49 19.39 -1.79
CA THR A 251 10.28 20.19 -1.99
C THR A 251 9.39 19.58 -3.06
N ILE A 252 8.09 19.92 -3.08
CA ILE A 252 7.19 19.53 -4.18
C ILE A 252 7.75 20.00 -5.54
N ALA A 253 8.34 21.21 -5.60
CA ALA A 253 8.90 21.76 -6.82
C ALA A 253 10.08 20.92 -7.32
N ASP A 254 11.01 20.56 -6.45
CA ASP A 254 12.13 19.69 -6.78
C ASP A 254 11.68 18.28 -7.15
N ALA A 255 10.70 17.73 -6.41
CA ALA A 255 10.11 16.42 -6.71
C ALA A 255 9.55 16.37 -8.15
N LYS A 256 8.76 17.38 -8.54
CA LYS A 256 8.21 17.50 -9.90
C LYS A 256 9.31 17.62 -10.96
N ARG A 257 10.35 18.39 -10.68
CA ARG A 257 11.52 18.51 -11.56
C ARG A 257 12.21 17.15 -11.74
N TYR A 258 12.53 16.45 -10.66
CA TYR A 258 13.18 15.13 -10.69
C TYR A 258 12.33 14.06 -11.36
N ILE A 259 10.99 14.14 -11.24
CA ILE A 259 10.08 13.28 -12.02
C ILE A 259 10.28 13.53 -13.52
N SER A 260 10.31 14.81 -13.96
CA SER A 260 10.50 15.15 -15.37
C SER A 260 11.88 14.76 -15.92
N GLU A 261 12.88 14.67 -15.05
CA GLU A 261 14.24 14.20 -15.35
C GLU A 261 14.39 12.68 -15.31
N GLY A 262 13.31 11.93 -14.97
CA GLY A 262 13.33 10.47 -14.91
C GLY A 262 14.19 9.89 -13.78
N GLN A 263 14.34 10.61 -12.66
CA GLN A 263 15.19 10.20 -11.55
C GLN A 263 14.61 9.05 -10.70
N PHE A 264 13.32 8.83 -10.75
CA PHE A 264 12.64 7.86 -9.89
C PHE A 264 12.16 6.63 -10.67
N GLY A 265 12.44 5.44 -10.14
CA GLY A 265 11.98 4.18 -10.73
C GLY A 265 10.45 4.11 -10.80
N GLU A 266 9.93 3.84 -12.01
CA GLU A 266 8.49 3.90 -12.34
C GLU A 266 7.62 3.00 -11.48
N THR A 267 8.13 1.83 -11.07
CA THR A 267 7.35 0.80 -10.38
C THR A 267 7.51 0.81 -8.86
N ASP A 268 8.46 1.60 -8.34
CA ASP A 268 8.78 1.60 -6.90
C ASP A 268 8.78 3.00 -6.29
N MET A 269 9.75 3.87 -6.64
CA MET A 269 9.90 5.18 -5.98
C MET A 269 8.93 6.22 -6.54
N LEU A 270 8.71 6.26 -7.86
CA LEU A 270 7.83 7.24 -8.49
C LEU A 270 6.41 7.26 -7.90
N PRO A 271 5.72 6.12 -7.66
CA PRO A 271 4.41 6.14 -7.03
C PRO A 271 4.40 6.77 -5.63
N LYS A 272 5.48 6.59 -4.85
CA LYS A 272 5.64 7.18 -3.50
C LYS A 272 5.78 8.70 -3.55
N ILE A 273 6.58 9.19 -4.49
CA ILE A 273 6.76 10.64 -4.70
C ILE A 273 5.46 11.29 -5.20
N VAL A 274 4.75 10.66 -6.13
CA VAL A 274 3.43 11.14 -6.60
C VAL A 274 2.42 11.18 -5.46
N ALA A 275 2.37 10.16 -4.63
CA ALA A 275 1.51 10.12 -3.44
C ALA A 275 1.87 11.23 -2.43
N ALA A 276 3.16 11.47 -2.21
CA ALA A 276 3.64 12.54 -1.35
C ALA A 276 3.20 13.92 -1.87
N ILE A 277 3.36 14.18 -3.16
CA ILE A 277 2.93 15.43 -3.80
C ILE A 277 1.41 15.61 -3.64
N SER A 278 0.62 14.59 -3.99
CA SER A 278 -0.84 14.64 -3.90
C SER A 278 -1.33 14.94 -2.46
N TYR A 279 -0.72 14.30 -1.47
CA TYR A 279 -1.04 14.56 -0.07
C TYR A 279 -0.68 15.99 0.35
N LEU A 280 0.51 16.48 0.03
CA LEU A 280 0.99 17.80 0.43
C LEU A 280 0.24 18.94 -0.31
N GLU A 281 -0.21 18.72 -1.54
CA GLU A 281 -1.09 19.67 -2.24
C GLU A 281 -2.46 19.82 -1.54
N ALA A 282 -2.97 18.74 -0.94
CA ALA A 282 -4.22 18.76 -0.17
C ALA A 282 -4.03 19.25 1.28
N VAL A 283 -2.87 19.00 1.88
CA VAL A 283 -2.52 19.36 3.27
C VAL A 283 -1.15 20.05 3.28
N PRO A 284 -1.06 21.34 2.95
CA PRO A 284 0.23 22.05 2.79
C PRO A 284 1.07 22.13 4.07
N ASP A 285 0.44 22.10 5.24
CA ASP A 285 1.14 22.11 6.54
C ASP A 285 1.61 20.69 6.96
N GLY A 286 1.27 19.68 6.18
CA GLY A 286 1.71 18.30 6.41
C GLY A 286 3.17 18.08 6.04
N ARG A 287 3.68 16.90 6.39
CA ARG A 287 4.98 16.44 5.89
C ARG A 287 4.92 14.98 5.48
N VAL A 288 5.78 14.59 4.55
CA VAL A 288 5.98 13.19 4.19
C VAL A 288 7.38 12.78 4.60
N VAL A 289 7.52 11.58 5.14
CA VAL A 289 8.83 10.97 5.39
C VAL A 289 8.90 9.64 4.66
N ILE A 290 9.94 9.45 3.84
CA ILE A 290 10.22 8.18 3.16
C ILE A 290 11.50 7.60 3.74
N THR A 291 11.41 6.38 4.30
CA THR A 291 12.56 5.71 4.91
C THR A 291 12.37 4.19 4.98
N SER A 292 13.37 3.48 5.49
CA SER A 292 13.28 2.04 5.76
C SER A 292 12.54 1.74 7.06
N LEU A 293 12.00 0.51 7.16
CA LEU A 293 11.32 0.04 8.38
C LEU A 293 12.22 0.13 9.62
N ASP A 294 13.51 -0.16 9.47
CA ASP A 294 14.48 -0.18 10.57
C ASP A 294 14.80 1.22 11.13
N LYS A 295 14.45 2.25 10.38
CA LYS A 295 14.69 3.65 10.72
C LYS A 295 13.45 4.39 11.22
N THR A 296 12.33 3.68 11.38
CA THR A 296 11.04 4.28 11.74
C THR A 296 11.12 5.18 12.98
N ALA A 297 11.76 4.74 14.06
CA ALA A 297 11.89 5.51 15.30
C ALA A 297 12.75 6.79 15.15
N ASP A 298 13.78 6.74 14.30
CA ASP A 298 14.64 7.91 14.03
C ASP A 298 13.98 8.87 13.04
N ALA A 299 13.22 8.36 12.08
CA ALA A 299 12.55 9.12 11.04
C ALA A 299 11.50 10.10 11.59
N ILE A 300 10.75 9.68 12.60
CA ILE A 300 9.77 10.53 13.30
C ILE A 300 10.42 11.77 13.92
N ASN A 301 11.64 11.61 14.40
CA ASN A 301 12.42 12.70 14.95
C ASN A 301 13.19 13.48 13.87
N ALA A 302 12.91 13.26 12.59
CA ALA A 302 13.59 13.84 11.44
C ALA A 302 15.12 13.67 11.44
N LYS A 303 15.62 12.58 12.01
CA LYS A 303 17.04 12.24 12.04
C LYS A 303 17.50 11.44 10.84
N VAL A 304 16.60 10.71 10.20
CA VAL A 304 16.86 9.83 9.05
C VAL A 304 15.63 9.84 8.13
N GLY A 305 15.85 9.60 6.84
CA GLY A 305 14.83 9.55 5.83
C GLY A 305 14.75 10.82 5.00
N THR A 306 14.08 10.74 3.87
CA THR A 306 13.80 11.92 3.04
C THR A 306 12.53 12.59 3.54
N VAL A 307 12.66 13.83 3.99
CA VAL A 307 11.54 14.67 4.40
C VAL A 307 11.05 15.47 3.20
N ILE A 308 9.77 15.32 2.83
CA ILE A 308 9.15 16.07 1.74
C ILE A 308 8.16 17.07 2.32
N THR A 309 8.23 18.31 1.86
CA THR A 309 7.34 19.42 2.26
C THR A 309 6.79 20.17 1.05
N ALA A 310 5.77 20.98 1.25
CA ALA A 310 5.20 21.83 0.23
C ALA A 310 6.21 22.85 -0.34
#